data_95fdf572e5ee03af35b49c2dc0e6183a
#
_entry.id   95fdf572e5ee03af35b49c2dc0e6183a
#
_cell.length_a   1.000
_cell.length_b   1.000
_cell.length_c   1.000
_cell.angle_alpha   90.00
_cell.angle_beta   90.00
_cell.angle_gamma   90.00
#
_symmetry.space_group_name_H-M   'P 1'
#
loop_
_entity.id
_entity.type
_entity.pdbx_description
1 polymer ?
#
loop_
_entity_poly.entity_id
_entity_poly.type
_entity_poly.pdbx_seq_one_letter_code
_entity_poly.pdbx_strand_id
1 'polypeptide(L)'
;MTSGPKVLVVGAGSPNADMVAEALRTAGVDAEWTDQVKRPSIRRIMRVDVVYGIYLQTCSRYILVAKLLGKITIVHFVGSDAYWVKREPSSWRRRYWRFVLNCCNLIFYVSPHLEQLVGRKGIVLPFPILTATFRNAKRSSAIPDRDVLYYCPSGQTNEKIYRLSWITDFARQHPDEKITIIGNSSHPANYRLELPNVEIIPYVERSQMPTLYKRHKTLIRMTTEDGLARMVHEAILCGLKVIYNGSEVTEVPPEREPAEFASAFKRALADIL
;
A
#
# COMPACT_ATOMS: atom_id res chain seq x y z
N MET A 1 33.14 13.29 -4.22
CA MET A 1 31.89 12.85 -3.58
C MET A 1 31.32 11.76 -4.44
N THR A 2 31.33 10.51 -4.02
CA THR A 2 30.70 9.42 -4.74
C THR A 2 29.20 9.66 -4.69
N SER A 3 28.57 9.86 -5.85
CA SER A 3 27.12 9.93 -5.94
C SER A 3 26.54 8.63 -5.34
N GLY A 4 25.56 8.76 -4.44
CA GLY A 4 24.89 7.59 -3.87
C GLY A 4 24.27 6.70 -4.95
N PRO A 5 23.79 5.50 -4.58
CA PRO A 5 23.23 4.54 -5.54
C PRO A 5 22.02 5.11 -6.26
N LYS A 6 21.93 4.82 -7.56
CA LYS A 6 20.78 5.15 -8.40
C LYS A 6 19.74 4.05 -8.32
N VAL A 7 18.47 4.42 -8.10
CA VAL A 7 17.38 3.47 -7.85
C VAL A 7 16.29 3.61 -8.90
N LEU A 8 15.90 2.51 -9.54
CA LEU A 8 14.70 2.41 -10.37
C LEU A 8 13.58 1.72 -9.58
N VAL A 9 12.55 2.45 -9.23
CA VAL A 9 11.34 1.92 -8.59
C VAL A 9 10.34 1.46 -9.66
N VAL A 10 9.90 0.21 -9.58
CA VAL A 10 9.01 -0.43 -10.55
C VAL A 10 7.70 -0.81 -9.89
N GLY A 11 6.57 -0.27 -10.36
CA GLY A 11 5.25 -0.60 -9.80
C GLY A 11 4.13 -0.28 -10.78
N ALA A 12 3.22 -1.23 -11.02
CA ALA A 12 2.11 -1.06 -11.95
C ALA A 12 0.99 -0.21 -11.38
N GLY A 13 0.66 0.91 -12.02
CA GLY A 13 -0.57 1.69 -11.80
C GLY A 13 -0.84 2.11 -10.34
N SER A 14 0.16 1.99 -9.48
CA SER A 14 0.06 2.20 -8.05
C SER A 14 0.77 3.49 -7.65
N PRO A 15 0.11 4.36 -6.88
CA PRO A 15 0.77 5.52 -6.29
C PRO A 15 1.92 5.15 -5.33
N ASN A 16 2.13 3.85 -5.05
CA ASN A 16 3.20 3.38 -4.17
C ASN A 16 4.58 3.61 -4.79
N ALA A 17 4.75 3.37 -6.10
CA ALA A 17 6.07 3.51 -6.75
C ALA A 17 6.52 4.97 -6.78
N ASP A 18 5.61 5.87 -7.12
CA ASP A 18 5.87 7.30 -7.12
C ASP A 18 6.25 7.81 -5.72
N MET A 19 5.47 7.43 -4.70
CA MET A 19 5.73 7.83 -3.31
C MET A 19 7.06 7.31 -2.76
N VAL A 20 7.41 6.07 -3.08
CA VAL A 20 8.70 5.50 -2.68
C VAL A 20 9.82 6.26 -3.35
N ALA A 21 9.74 6.51 -4.66
CA ALA A 21 10.74 7.29 -5.37
C ALA A 21 10.86 8.73 -4.84
N GLU A 22 9.74 9.38 -4.50
CA GLU A 22 9.73 10.71 -3.90
C GLU A 22 10.39 10.73 -2.53
N ALA A 23 10.05 9.78 -1.65
CA ALA A 23 10.68 9.67 -0.34
C ALA A 23 12.20 9.46 -0.44
N LEU A 24 12.64 8.66 -1.39
CA LEU A 24 14.07 8.43 -1.64
C LEU A 24 14.76 9.71 -2.16
N ARG A 25 14.13 10.43 -3.11
CA ARG A 25 14.65 11.71 -3.65
C ARG A 25 14.78 12.78 -2.57
N THR A 26 13.75 12.91 -1.72
CA THR A 26 13.78 13.87 -0.60
C THR A 26 14.95 13.61 0.35
N ALA A 27 15.40 12.37 0.46
CA ALA A 27 16.57 11.99 1.25
C ALA A 27 17.90 12.00 0.46
N GLY A 28 17.93 12.58 -0.75
CA GLY A 28 19.12 12.71 -1.57
C GLY A 28 19.55 11.43 -2.30
N VAL A 29 18.64 10.45 -2.47
CA VAL A 29 18.89 9.27 -3.32
C VAL A 29 18.43 9.59 -4.74
N ASP A 30 19.27 9.31 -5.75
CA ASP A 30 18.88 9.42 -7.15
C ASP A 30 17.89 8.31 -7.50
N ALA A 31 16.58 8.62 -7.47
CA ALA A 31 15.52 7.65 -7.66
C ALA A 31 14.55 8.07 -8.77
N GLU A 32 14.30 7.18 -9.70
CA GLU A 32 13.24 7.30 -10.71
C GLU A 32 12.21 6.18 -10.55
N TRP A 33 11.01 6.34 -11.11
CA TRP A 33 10.01 5.30 -11.11
C TRP A 33 9.44 5.01 -12.49
N THR A 34 8.80 3.84 -12.64
CA THR A 34 8.10 3.43 -13.87
C THR A 34 6.91 2.52 -13.56
N ASP A 35 5.84 2.72 -14.31
CA ASP A 35 4.66 1.85 -14.35
C ASP A 35 4.69 0.84 -15.51
N GLN A 36 5.70 0.90 -16.39
CA GLN A 36 5.85 0.04 -17.55
C GLN A 36 6.34 -1.35 -17.15
N VAL A 37 5.54 -2.10 -16.39
CA VAL A 37 5.94 -3.39 -15.82
C VAL A 37 5.99 -4.55 -16.83
N LYS A 38 5.26 -4.47 -17.94
CA LYS A 38 5.14 -5.57 -18.93
C LYS A 38 6.42 -5.78 -19.75
N ARG A 39 7.15 -4.72 -20.05
CA ARG A 39 8.37 -4.73 -20.89
C ARG A 39 9.51 -4.03 -20.17
N PRO A 40 10.42 -4.76 -19.52
CA PRO A 40 11.58 -4.16 -18.87
C PRO A 40 12.41 -3.36 -19.86
N SER A 41 12.70 -2.11 -19.52
CA SER A 41 13.60 -1.27 -20.29
C SER A 41 15.05 -1.56 -19.89
N ILE A 42 15.75 -2.36 -20.70
CA ILE A 42 17.17 -2.69 -20.47
C ILE A 42 18.00 -1.39 -20.35
N ARG A 43 17.73 -0.39 -21.18
CA ARG A 43 18.44 0.90 -21.15
C ARG A 43 18.29 1.62 -19.79
N ARG A 44 17.09 1.58 -19.17
CA ARG A 44 16.87 2.14 -17.84
C ARG A 44 17.60 1.32 -16.76
N ILE A 45 17.45 -0.01 -16.81
CA ILE A 45 18.09 -0.91 -15.84
C ILE A 45 19.63 -0.76 -15.87
N MET A 46 20.23 -0.58 -17.04
CA MET A 46 21.68 -0.38 -17.15
C MET A 46 22.18 0.91 -16.46
N ARG A 47 21.35 1.95 -16.36
CA ARG A 47 21.70 3.26 -15.80
C ARG A 47 21.56 3.36 -14.28
N VAL A 48 21.01 2.34 -13.63
CA VAL A 48 20.79 2.31 -12.19
C VAL A 48 21.62 1.23 -11.53
N ASP A 49 21.79 1.34 -10.22
CA ASP A 49 22.51 0.35 -9.42
C ASP A 49 21.52 -0.63 -8.75
N VAL A 50 20.32 -0.15 -8.46
CA VAL A 50 19.27 -0.86 -7.73
C VAL A 50 17.97 -0.87 -8.54
N VAL A 51 17.35 -2.04 -8.66
CA VAL A 51 15.97 -2.19 -9.14
C VAL A 51 15.09 -2.59 -7.96
N TYR A 52 14.17 -1.71 -7.61
CA TYR A 52 13.23 -1.85 -6.50
C TYR A 52 11.83 -2.13 -7.05
N GLY A 53 11.38 -3.36 -6.93
CA GLY A 53 10.07 -3.80 -7.43
C GLY A 53 8.99 -3.79 -6.35
N ILE A 54 7.82 -3.26 -6.67
CA ILE A 54 6.62 -3.31 -5.84
C ILE A 54 5.63 -4.28 -6.46
N TYR A 55 5.07 -5.19 -5.65
CA TYR A 55 4.28 -6.35 -6.06
C TYR A 55 5.07 -7.35 -6.93
N LEU A 56 5.43 -8.47 -6.35
CA LEU A 56 6.26 -9.50 -7.00
C LEU A 56 5.77 -9.86 -8.41
N GLN A 57 4.46 -10.05 -8.58
CA GLN A 57 3.86 -10.45 -9.86
C GLN A 57 4.11 -9.42 -10.96
N THR A 58 4.08 -8.15 -10.61
CA THR A 58 4.23 -7.06 -11.58
C THR A 58 5.68 -6.77 -11.91
N CYS A 59 6.59 -6.86 -10.93
CA CYS A 59 7.99 -6.50 -11.10
C CYS A 59 8.92 -7.67 -11.45
N SER A 60 8.44 -8.92 -11.45
CA SER A 60 9.26 -10.13 -11.60
C SER A 60 10.19 -10.10 -12.81
N ARG A 61 9.72 -9.63 -13.97
CA ARG A 61 10.55 -9.52 -15.19
C ARG A 61 11.69 -8.50 -15.02
N TYR A 62 11.43 -7.38 -14.34
CA TYR A 62 12.48 -6.40 -14.02
C TYR A 62 13.52 -6.97 -13.09
N ILE A 63 13.10 -7.70 -12.05
CA ILE A 63 14.00 -8.40 -11.11
C ILE A 63 14.93 -9.36 -11.86
N LEU A 64 14.38 -10.19 -12.75
CA LEU A 64 15.18 -11.16 -13.49
C LEU A 64 16.19 -10.49 -14.44
N VAL A 65 15.74 -9.49 -15.23
CA VAL A 65 16.63 -8.76 -16.12
C VAL A 65 17.71 -8.00 -15.34
N ALA A 66 17.34 -7.35 -14.25
CA ALA A 66 18.28 -6.63 -13.37
C ALA A 66 19.33 -7.58 -12.79
N LYS A 67 18.91 -8.76 -12.32
CA LYS A 67 19.83 -9.78 -11.80
C LYS A 67 20.83 -10.26 -12.84
N LEU A 68 20.37 -10.49 -14.09
CA LEU A 68 21.24 -10.87 -15.21
C LEU A 68 22.25 -9.77 -15.55
N LEU A 69 21.89 -8.51 -15.32
CA LEU A 69 22.77 -7.35 -15.54
C LEU A 69 23.64 -7.00 -14.30
N GLY A 70 23.68 -7.87 -13.29
CA GLY A 70 24.49 -7.67 -12.08
C GLY A 70 23.99 -6.56 -11.15
N LYS A 71 22.73 -6.15 -11.28
CA LYS A 71 22.15 -5.08 -10.45
C LYS A 71 21.65 -5.63 -9.11
N ILE A 72 21.61 -4.77 -8.09
CA ILE A 72 20.93 -5.07 -6.84
C ILE A 72 19.42 -5.12 -7.07
N THR A 73 18.78 -6.15 -6.57
CA THR A 73 17.37 -6.41 -6.78
C THR A 73 16.62 -6.47 -5.46
N ILE A 74 15.56 -5.69 -5.36
CA ILE A 74 14.70 -5.59 -4.19
C ILE A 74 13.27 -5.87 -4.59
N VAL A 75 12.54 -6.64 -3.79
CA VAL A 75 11.08 -6.78 -3.91
C VAL A 75 10.41 -6.33 -2.63
N HIS A 76 9.30 -5.60 -2.77
CA HIS A 76 8.50 -5.13 -1.65
C HIS A 76 7.09 -5.69 -1.73
N PHE A 77 6.74 -6.53 -0.74
CA PHE A 77 5.42 -7.11 -0.60
C PHE A 77 4.47 -6.15 0.10
N VAL A 78 3.27 -5.99 -0.50
CA VAL A 78 2.27 -5.00 -0.06
C VAL A 78 1.11 -5.63 0.70
N GLY A 79 0.82 -6.89 0.45
CA GLY A 79 -0.29 -7.62 1.06
C GLY A 79 -0.86 -8.65 0.10
N SER A 80 -1.73 -8.25 -0.82
CA SER A 80 -2.39 -9.16 -1.77
C SER A 80 -1.42 -10.04 -2.56
N ASP A 81 -0.25 -9.55 -2.89
CA ASP A 81 0.79 -10.29 -3.58
C ASP A 81 1.40 -11.42 -2.74
N ALA A 82 1.57 -11.22 -1.42
CA ALA A 82 2.02 -12.27 -0.52
C ALA A 82 0.97 -13.39 -0.39
N TYR A 83 -0.31 -13.03 -0.26
CA TYR A 83 -1.41 -14.00 -0.26
C TYR A 83 -1.49 -14.76 -1.58
N TRP A 84 -1.25 -14.10 -2.71
CA TRP A 84 -1.20 -14.71 -4.02
C TRP A 84 -0.08 -15.75 -4.13
N VAL A 85 1.13 -15.41 -3.68
CA VAL A 85 2.27 -16.34 -3.67
C VAL A 85 1.95 -17.58 -2.82
N LYS A 86 1.33 -17.39 -1.65
CA LYS A 86 0.93 -18.50 -0.77
C LYS A 86 -0.12 -19.39 -1.40
N ARG A 87 -1.11 -18.82 -2.10
CA ARG A 87 -2.26 -19.53 -2.66
C ARG A 87 -2.05 -20.05 -4.08
N GLU A 88 -0.90 -19.80 -4.69
CA GLU A 88 -0.64 -20.21 -6.08
C GLU A 88 -0.80 -21.74 -6.24
N PRO A 89 -1.84 -22.19 -6.96
CA PRO A 89 -2.13 -23.63 -7.07
C PRO A 89 -1.16 -24.36 -7.99
N SER A 90 -0.63 -23.65 -9.00
CA SER A 90 0.23 -24.23 -10.01
C SER A 90 1.64 -24.50 -9.48
N SER A 91 2.09 -25.73 -9.56
CA SER A 91 3.43 -26.15 -9.11
C SER A 91 4.55 -25.43 -9.86
N TRP A 92 4.41 -25.22 -11.18
CA TRP A 92 5.42 -24.54 -11.97
C TRP A 92 5.48 -23.03 -11.62
N ARG A 93 4.32 -22.35 -11.39
CA ARG A 93 4.29 -20.96 -10.96
C ARG A 93 4.88 -20.79 -9.58
N ARG A 94 4.62 -21.70 -8.64
CA ARG A 94 5.29 -21.69 -7.32
C ARG A 94 6.81 -21.81 -7.46
N ARG A 95 7.31 -22.68 -8.35
CA ARG A 95 8.75 -22.77 -8.66
C ARG A 95 9.28 -21.47 -9.27
N TYR A 96 8.54 -20.86 -10.20
CA TYR A 96 8.89 -19.58 -10.79
C TYR A 96 9.00 -18.47 -9.74
N TRP A 97 8.00 -18.33 -8.84
CA TRP A 97 8.05 -17.32 -7.78
C TRP A 97 9.22 -17.54 -6.81
N ARG A 98 9.48 -18.78 -6.42
CA ARG A 98 10.67 -19.12 -5.61
C ARG A 98 11.97 -18.75 -6.32
N PHE A 99 12.06 -19.01 -7.60
CA PHE A 99 13.22 -18.63 -8.42
C PHE A 99 13.40 -17.11 -8.44
N VAL A 100 12.33 -16.34 -8.72
CA VAL A 100 12.39 -14.86 -8.70
C VAL A 100 12.81 -14.34 -7.33
N LEU A 101 12.26 -14.91 -6.24
CA LEU A 101 12.64 -14.53 -4.88
C LEU A 101 14.11 -14.84 -4.56
N ASN A 102 14.66 -15.94 -5.12
CA ASN A 102 16.09 -16.25 -4.98
C ASN A 102 16.98 -15.26 -5.76
N CYS A 103 16.44 -14.59 -6.75
CA CYS A 103 17.14 -13.53 -7.48
C CYS A 103 17.15 -12.19 -6.70
N CYS A 104 16.31 -12.03 -5.65
CA CYS A 104 16.28 -10.80 -4.87
C CYS A 104 17.42 -10.75 -3.86
N ASN A 105 18.11 -9.61 -3.80
CA ASN A 105 19.12 -9.33 -2.77
C ASN A 105 18.45 -8.95 -1.44
N LEU A 106 17.34 -8.19 -1.51
CA LEU A 106 16.54 -7.82 -0.35
C LEU A 106 15.05 -8.09 -0.61
N ILE A 107 14.33 -8.40 0.47
CA ILE A 107 12.88 -8.51 0.49
C ILE A 107 12.35 -7.56 1.57
N PHE A 108 11.46 -6.66 1.19
CA PHE A 108 10.74 -5.82 2.14
C PHE A 108 9.29 -6.29 2.28
N TYR A 109 8.74 -6.09 3.46
CA TYR A 109 7.35 -6.35 3.79
C TYR A 109 6.73 -5.13 4.43
N VAL A 110 5.52 -4.75 4.02
CA VAL A 110 4.83 -3.61 4.68
C VAL A 110 4.38 -3.93 6.11
N SER A 111 4.33 -5.22 6.46
CA SER A 111 3.98 -5.68 7.81
C SER A 111 4.54 -7.08 8.12
N PRO A 112 4.76 -7.43 9.41
CA PRO A 112 5.48 -8.65 9.79
C PRO A 112 4.81 -9.96 9.35
N HIS A 113 3.47 -10.02 9.35
CA HIS A 113 2.75 -11.26 9.02
C HIS A 113 2.95 -11.70 7.55
N LEU A 114 3.33 -10.77 6.64
CA LEU A 114 3.59 -11.09 5.24
C LEU A 114 4.85 -11.95 5.07
N GLU A 115 5.83 -11.80 5.94
CA GLU A 115 7.02 -12.66 5.97
C GLU A 115 6.63 -14.14 6.17
N GLN A 116 5.73 -14.39 7.12
CA GLN A 116 5.22 -15.74 7.38
C GLN A 116 4.43 -16.33 6.19
N LEU A 117 3.69 -15.47 5.46
CA LEU A 117 2.95 -15.90 4.26
C LEU A 117 3.88 -16.30 3.13
N VAL A 118 4.94 -15.54 2.90
CA VAL A 118 5.91 -15.77 1.81
C VAL A 118 6.92 -16.87 2.18
N GLY A 119 7.22 -17.05 3.47
CA GLY A 119 8.18 -18.04 3.97
C GLY A 119 9.64 -17.70 3.65
N ARG A 120 9.97 -16.42 3.53
CA ARG A 120 11.33 -15.91 3.29
C ARG A 120 11.62 -14.76 4.24
N LYS A 121 12.80 -14.77 4.85
CA LYS A 121 13.25 -13.67 5.71
C LYS A 121 13.37 -12.38 4.91
N GLY A 122 12.99 -11.26 5.52
CA GLY A 122 13.09 -9.94 4.96
C GLY A 122 13.01 -8.87 6.04
N ILE A 123 12.89 -7.63 5.63
CA ILE A 123 12.85 -6.47 6.51
C ILE A 123 11.44 -5.88 6.47
N VAL A 124 10.87 -5.61 7.63
CA VAL A 124 9.60 -4.89 7.71
C VAL A 124 9.86 -3.41 7.47
N LEU A 125 9.29 -2.91 6.39
CA LEU A 125 9.42 -1.51 5.98
C LEU A 125 8.07 -1.02 5.41
N PRO A 126 7.23 -0.36 6.21
CA PRO A 126 5.97 0.19 5.73
C PRO A 126 6.19 1.25 4.66
N PHE A 127 5.29 1.36 3.66
CA PHE A 127 5.40 2.42 2.66
C PHE A 127 5.32 3.81 3.30
N PRO A 128 6.05 4.80 2.75
CA PRO A 128 5.97 6.17 3.23
C PRO A 128 4.58 6.77 2.98
N ILE A 129 4.21 7.77 3.75
CA ILE A 129 2.99 8.57 3.61
C ILE A 129 3.39 10.04 3.52
N LEU A 130 2.62 10.86 2.80
CA LEU A 130 2.77 12.32 2.82
C LEU A 130 2.21 12.89 4.13
N THR A 131 2.89 12.59 5.24
CA THR A 131 2.42 12.83 6.60
C THR A 131 2.07 14.30 6.87
N ALA A 132 2.85 15.24 6.32
CA ALA A 132 2.58 16.67 6.44
C ALA A 132 1.20 17.06 5.88
N THR A 133 0.81 16.48 4.74
CA THR A 133 -0.50 16.73 4.10
C THR A 133 -1.64 16.32 5.03
N PHE A 134 -1.55 15.15 5.65
CA PHE A 134 -2.60 14.62 6.52
C PHE A 134 -2.61 15.28 7.89
N ARG A 135 -1.43 15.58 8.48
CA ARG A 135 -1.34 16.34 9.74
C ARG A 135 -1.87 17.77 9.62
N ASN A 136 -1.61 18.44 8.50
CA ASN A 136 -2.15 19.77 8.25
C ASN A 136 -3.68 19.74 8.09
N ALA A 137 -4.20 18.63 7.60
CA ALA A 137 -5.65 18.42 7.56
C ALA A 137 -6.27 18.36 8.97
N LYS A 138 -5.62 17.74 9.97
CA LYS A 138 -6.10 17.68 11.36
C LYS A 138 -6.31 19.07 11.99
N ARG A 139 -5.50 20.04 11.63
CA ARG A 139 -5.53 21.40 12.22
C ARG A 139 -6.70 22.27 11.74
N SER A 140 -7.49 21.81 10.80
CA SER A 140 -8.67 22.55 10.31
C SER A 140 -9.83 22.41 11.30
N SER A 141 -10.52 23.49 11.60
CA SER A 141 -11.65 23.60 12.54
C SER A 141 -12.96 23.00 12.03
N ALA A 142 -12.95 22.22 10.97
CA ALA A 142 -14.15 21.60 10.43
C ALA A 142 -14.70 20.55 11.41
N ILE A 143 -15.95 20.73 11.83
CA ILE A 143 -16.67 19.74 12.64
C ILE A 143 -17.08 18.59 11.71
N PRO A 144 -16.80 17.32 12.09
CA PRO A 144 -17.24 16.17 11.31
C PRO A 144 -18.77 16.15 11.16
N ASP A 145 -19.25 15.99 9.93
CA ASP A 145 -20.69 15.89 9.59
C ASP A 145 -21.14 14.44 9.33
N ARG A 146 -20.21 13.49 9.39
CA ARG A 146 -20.38 12.06 9.18
C ARG A 146 -19.75 11.27 10.34
N ASP A 147 -20.32 10.10 10.63
CA ASP A 147 -19.86 9.28 11.76
C ASP A 147 -18.84 8.26 11.31
N VAL A 148 -19.13 7.48 10.29
CA VAL A 148 -18.29 6.34 9.87
C VAL A 148 -17.87 6.45 8.42
N LEU A 149 -16.56 6.27 8.19
CA LEU A 149 -15.96 6.01 6.89
C LEU A 149 -15.58 4.55 6.78
N TYR A 150 -15.99 3.88 5.71
CA TYR A 150 -15.67 2.49 5.44
C TYR A 150 -15.05 2.34 4.04
N TYR A 151 -13.97 1.58 3.93
CA TYR A 151 -13.34 1.32 2.63
C TYR A 151 -13.66 -0.08 2.14
N CYS A 152 -14.38 -0.16 1.02
CA CYS A 152 -14.75 -1.39 0.35
C CYS A 152 -14.50 -1.28 -1.17
N PRO A 153 -13.26 -1.48 -1.64
CA PRO A 153 -12.98 -1.45 -3.07
C PRO A 153 -13.71 -2.58 -3.76
N SER A 154 -14.31 -2.29 -4.91
CA SER A 154 -15.00 -3.26 -5.76
C SER A 154 -16.32 -3.85 -5.21
N GLY A 155 -16.87 -3.30 -4.13
CA GLY A 155 -18.18 -3.70 -3.62
C GLY A 155 -18.30 -5.21 -3.36
N GLN A 156 -19.35 -5.83 -3.88
CA GLN A 156 -19.64 -7.27 -3.68
C GLN A 156 -18.60 -8.21 -4.28
N THR A 157 -17.84 -7.77 -5.29
CA THR A 157 -16.85 -8.62 -5.99
C THR A 157 -15.76 -9.13 -5.05
N ASN A 158 -15.42 -8.36 -3.99
CA ASN A 158 -14.41 -8.71 -3.02
C ASN A 158 -15.00 -8.83 -1.59
N GLU A 159 -16.24 -9.31 -1.49
CA GLU A 159 -16.95 -9.46 -0.23
C GLU A 159 -16.13 -10.24 0.82
N LYS A 160 -15.52 -11.35 0.41
CA LYS A 160 -14.70 -12.20 1.30
C LYS A 160 -13.50 -11.44 1.90
N ILE A 161 -13.03 -10.40 1.21
CA ILE A 161 -11.85 -9.63 1.65
C ILE A 161 -12.29 -8.39 2.45
N TYR A 162 -13.27 -7.63 1.94
CA TYR A 162 -13.62 -6.31 2.49
C TYR A 162 -14.97 -6.26 3.21
N ARG A 163 -15.64 -7.41 3.36
CA ARG A 163 -16.82 -7.61 4.21
C ARG A 163 -17.89 -6.53 4.06
N LEU A 164 -18.36 -6.31 2.84
CA LEU A 164 -19.44 -5.36 2.57
C LEU A 164 -20.73 -5.70 3.35
N SER A 165 -21.04 -6.99 3.51
CA SER A 165 -22.15 -7.46 4.34
C SER A 165 -22.03 -6.98 5.78
N TRP A 166 -20.84 -7.02 6.35
CA TRP A 166 -20.60 -6.57 7.73
C TRP A 166 -20.99 -5.10 7.92
N ILE A 167 -20.52 -4.20 7.04
CA ILE A 167 -20.89 -2.77 7.16
C ILE A 167 -22.36 -2.52 6.83
N THR A 168 -22.94 -3.34 5.97
CA THR A 168 -24.39 -3.28 5.68
C THR A 168 -25.22 -3.63 6.91
N ASP A 169 -24.83 -4.68 7.63
CA ASP A 169 -25.53 -5.10 8.86
C ASP A 169 -25.29 -4.10 9.99
N PHE A 170 -24.08 -3.56 10.09
CA PHE A 170 -23.77 -2.46 11.00
C PHE A 170 -24.67 -1.25 10.74
N ALA A 171 -24.82 -0.84 9.48
CA ALA A 171 -25.66 0.30 9.10
C ALA A 171 -27.15 0.10 9.45
N ARG A 172 -27.65 -1.11 9.31
CA ARG A 172 -29.04 -1.45 9.72
C ARG A 172 -29.24 -1.39 11.23
N GLN A 173 -28.22 -1.81 12.00
CA GLN A 173 -28.27 -1.79 13.46
C GLN A 173 -28.05 -0.38 14.05
N HIS A 174 -27.47 0.53 13.27
CA HIS A 174 -27.15 1.90 13.67
C HIS A 174 -27.78 2.91 12.71
N PRO A 175 -29.11 3.02 12.63
CA PRO A 175 -29.80 3.86 11.65
C PRO A 175 -29.53 5.35 11.79
N ASP A 176 -29.14 5.81 12.98
CA ASP A 176 -28.83 7.21 13.28
C ASP A 176 -27.40 7.60 12.88
N GLU A 177 -26.52 6.64 12.62
CA GLU A 177 -25.16 6.92 12.19
C GLU A 177 -25.09 7.17 10.68
N LYS A 178 -24.43 8.25 10.28
CA LYS A 178 -24.16 8.61 8.89
C LYS A 178 -22.92 7.92 8.39
N ILE A 179 -23.08 6.95 7.53
CA ILE A 179 -22.01 6.08 7.03
C ILE A 179 -21.65 6.46 5.60
N THR A 180 -20.35 6.56 5.30
CA THR A 180 -19.85 6.68 3.94
C THR A 180 -19.05 5.45 3.58
N ILE A 181 -19.42 4.77 2.50
CA ILE A 181 -18.66 3.67 1.92
C ILE A 181 -17.89 4.21 0.71
N ILE A 182 -16.56 4.10 0.73
CA ILE A 182 -15.72 4.46 -0.41
C ILE A 182 -15.16 3.22 -1.10
N GLY A 183 -15.14 3.28 -2.42
CA GLY A 183 -14.54 2.27 -3.27
C GLY A 183 -13.31 2.76 -4.03
N ASN A 184 -12.85 1.93 -4.95
CA ASN A 184 -11.92 2.35 -6.00
C ASN A 184 -12.42 1.89 -7.38
N SER A 185 -13.72 1.64 -7.52
CA SER A 185 -14.37 1.19 -8.74
C SER A 185 -15.35 2.23 -9.26
N SER A 186 -15.33 2.49 -10.53
CA SER A 186 -16.28 3.34 -11.24
C SER A 186 -17.69 2.74 -11.40
N HIS A 187 -17.95 1.55 -10.82
CA HIS A 187 -19.23 0.87 -10.97
C HIS A 187 -20.06 0.87 -9.67
N PRO A 188 -20.93 1.88 -9.43
CA PRO A 188 -21.81 1.95 -8.26
C PRO A 188 -22.74 0.72 -8.13
N ALA A 189 -23.11 0.09 -9.25
CA ALA A 189 -23.95 -1.11 -9.29
C ALA A 189 -23.41 -2.30 -8.46
N ASN A 190 -22.11 -2.32 -8.17
CA ASN A 190 -21.49 -3.37 -7.35
C ASN A 190 -21.88 -3.29 -5.87
N TYR A 191 -22.45 -2.18 -5.41
CA TYR A 191 -22.76 -2.01 -3.99
C TYR A 191 -24.20 -2.37 -3.64
N ARG A 192 -25.17 -2.16 -4.52
CA ARG A 192 -26.60 -2.51 -4.36
C ARG A 192 -27.15 -2.27 -2.96
N LEU A 193 -26.81 -1.14 -2.36
CA LEU A 193 -27.20 -0.77 -1.01
C LEU A 193 -28.16 0.41 -1.07
N GLU A 194 -29.38 0.20 -0.60
CA GLU A 194 -30.42 1.22 -0.46
C GLU A 194 -30.74 1.39 1.03
N LEU A 195 -29.82 2.02 1.76
CA LEU A 195 -29.99 2.35 3.16
C LEU A 195 -29.94 3.87 3.32
N PRO A 196 -30.94 4.49 4.01
CA PRO A 196 -31.06 5.95 4.07
C PRO A 196 -29.88 6.64 4.77
N ASN A 197 -29.19 5.92 5.64
CA ASN A 197 -28.03 6.42 6.39
C ASN A 197 -26.68 6.11 5.71
N VAL A 198 -26.68 5.51 4.50
CA VAL A 198 -25.45 5.13 3.79
C VAL A 198 -25.28 5.94 2.51
N GLU A 199 -24.16 6.62 2.39
CA GLU A 199 -23.66 7.25 1.16
C GLU A 199 -22.56 6.39 0.53
N ILE A 200 -22.65 6.15 -0.77
CA ILE A 200 -21.63 5.41 -1.51
C ILE A 200 -20.88 6.35 -2.42
N ILE A 201 -19.56 6.44 -2.25
CA ILE A 201 -18.65 7.18 -3.13
C ILE A 201 -17.80 6.14 -3.88
N PRO A 202 -18.09 5.88 -5.16
CA PRO A 202 -17.43 4.80 -5.92
C PRO A 202 -15.92 4.98 -6.03
N TYR A 203 -15.45 6.22 -6.11
CA TYR A 203 -14.04 6.56 -6.22
C TYR A 203 -13.74 7.92 -5.59
N VAL A 204 -12.61 8.01 -4.92
CA VAL A 204 -12.08 9.27 -4.35
C VAL A 204 -10.64 9.45 -4.81
N GLU A 205 -10.36 10.59 -5.43
CA GLU A 205 -8.99 10.97 -5.77
C GLU A 205 -8.14 11.12 -4.50
N ARG A 206 -6.89 10.70 -4.59
CA ARG A 206 -6.00 10.73 -3.44
C ARG A 206 -5.83 12.13 -2.83
N SER A 207 -5.78 13.14 -3.66
CA SER A 207 -5.71 14.56 -3.24
C SER A 207 -6.91 15.01 -2.41
N GLN A 208 -8.06 14.34 -2.57
CA GLN A 208 -9.31 14.62 -1.86
C GLN A 208 -9.44 13.84 -0.55
N MET A 209 -8.62 12.80 -0.33
CA MET A 209 -8.68 11.97 0.86
C MET A 209 -8.54 12.75 2.18
N PRO A 210 -7.66 13.76 2.32
CA PRO A 210 -7.59 14.56 3.55
C PRO A 210 -8.91 15.28 3.86
N THR A 211 -9.60 15.79 2.85
CA THR A 211 -10.91 16.44 3.00
C THR A 211 -11.98 15.44 3.40
N LEU A 212 -11.95 14.24 2.81
CA LEU A 212 -12.88 13.18 3.16
C LEU A 212 -12.69 12.73 4.61
N TYR A 213 -11.45 12.50 5.04
CA TYR A 213 -11.19 12.13 6.44
C TYR A 213 -11.72 13.17 7.43
N LYS A 214 -11.56 14.46 7.18
CA LYS A 214 -12.06 15.53 8.06
C LYS A 214 -13.57 15.49 8.28
N ARG A 215 -14.33 14.98 7.33
CA ARG A 215 -15.78 14.88 7.42
C ARG A 215 -16.26 13.77 8.34
N HIS A 216 -15.36 12.84 8.74
CA HIS A 216 -15.72 11.63 9.48
C HIS A 216 -15.11 11.60 10.87
N LYS A 217 -15.81 10.99 11.83
CA LYS A 217 -15.31 10.75 13.19
C LYS A 217 -14.45 9.51 13.27
N THR A 218 -14.87 8.44 12.58
CA THR A 218 -14.27 7.12 12.70
C THR A 218 -14.00 6.51 11.32
N LEU A 219 -12.83 5.91 11.13
CA LEU A 219 -12.57 4.98 10.03
C LEU A 219 -12.74 3.56 10.56
N ILE A 220 -13.59 2.77 9.93
CA ILE A 220 -13.69 1.33 10.16
C ILE A 220 -13.16 0.60 8.92
N ARG A 221 -12.23 -0.33 9.13
CA ARG A 221 -11.69 -1.17 8.09
C ARG A 221 -11.66 -2.62 8.52
N MET A 222 -12.57 -3.40 7.96
CA MET A 222 -12.65 -4.85 8.14
C MET A 222 -12.09 -5.53 6.89
N THR A 223 -11.06 -6.35 7.05
CA THR A 223 -10.41 -7.03 5.92
C THR A 223 -9.75 -8.32 6.36
N THR A 224 -9.73 -9.32 5.47
CA THR A 224 -9.05 -10.59 5.71
C THR A 224 -7.68 -10.68 5.04
N GLU A 225 -7.40 -9.78 4.09
CA GLU A 225 -6.18 -9.83 3.27
C GLU A 225 -5.61 -8.42 3.09
N ASP A 226 -4.86 -7.95 4.08
CA ASP A 226 -4.23 -6.63 4.03
C ASP A 226 -2.83 -6.67 4.66
N GLY A 227 -1.96 -5.81 4.14
CA GLY A 227 -0.65 -5.55 4.69
C GLY A 227 -0.60 -4.36 5.65
N LEU A 228 -1.75 -3.99 6.26
CA LEU A 228 -1.96 -2.75 6.99
C LEU A 228 -2.00 -1.54 6.06
N ALA A 229 -3.19 -1.25 5.55
CA ALA A 229 -3.42 -0.20 4.57
C ALA A 229 -2.95 1.17 5.04
N ARG A 230 -2.36 1.92 4.11
CA ARG A 230 -1.95 3.32 4.37
C ARG A 230 -3.08 4.18 4.91
N MET A 231 -4.30 3.98 4.40
CA MET A 231 -5.47 4.76 4.82
C MET A 231 -5.75 4.69 6.33
N VAL A 232 -5.35 3.59 7.00
CA VAL A 232 -5.43 3.47 8.47
C VAL A 232 -4.57 4.56 9.12
N HIS A 233 -3.33 4.68 8.70
CA HIS A 233 -2.40 5.68 9.24
C HIS A 233 -2.72 7.10 8.77
N GLU A 234 -3.17 7.28 7.54
CA GLU A 234 -3.65 8.56 7.01
C GLU A 234 -4.82 9.11 7.83
N ALA A 235 -5.77 8.23 8.19
CA ALA A 235 -6.92 8.60 9.03
C ALA A 235 -6.49 8.99 10.46
N ILE A 236 -5.54 8.25 11.07
CA ILE A 236 -4.96 8.60 12.38
C ILE A 236 -4.30 9.99 12.30
N LEU A 237 -3.52 10.26 11.27
CA LEU A 237 -2.87 11.56 11.07
C LEU A 237 -3.89 12.69 10.92
N CYS A 238 -5.05 12.43 10.33
CA CYS A 238 -6.17 13.38 10.25
C CYS A 238 -6.96 13.51 11.56
N GLY A 239 -6.71 12.64 12.55
CA GLY A 239 -7.34 12.69 13.87
C GLY A 239 -8.62 11.87 14.00
N LEU A 240 -8.89 10.95 13.08
CA LEU A 240 -10.00 10.03 13.20
C LEU A 240 -9.69 8.95 14.25
N LYS A 241 -10.74 8.46 14.90
CA LYS A 241 -10.69 7.15 15.56
C LYS A 241 -10.59 6.08 14.47
N VAL A 242 -9.73 5.09 14.64
CA VAL A 242 -9.54 4.03 13.63
C VAL A 242 -9.77 2.67 14.24
N ILE A 243 -10.71 1.91 13.67
CA ILE A 243 -10.97 0.52 14.01
C ILE A 243 -10.52 -0.35 12.85
N TYR A 244 -9.50 -1.16 13.09
CA TYR A 244 -8.95 -2.09 12.11
C TYR A 244 -9.16 -3.53 12.59
N ASN A 245 -9.96 -4.29 11.86
CA ASN A 245 -10.33 -5.68 12.20
C ASN A 245 -10.83 -5.85 13.65
N GLY A 246 -11.64 -4.89 14.11
CA GLY A 246 -12.26 -4.92 15.45
C GLY A 246 -11.39 -4.35 16.57
N SER A 247 -10.13 -3.97 16.29
CA SER A 247 -9.23 -3.37 17.27
C SER A 247 -8.97 -1.90 16.95
N GLU A 248 -8.88 -1.06 17.98
CA GLU A 248 -8.49 0.34 17.81
C GLU A 248 -7.00 0.44 17.50
N VAL A 249 -6.65 1.25 16.49
CA VAL A 249 -5.27 1.56 16.11
C VAL A 249 -5.03 3.05 16.35
N THR A 250 -4.02 3.36 17.16
CA THR A 250 -3.72 4.74 17.60
C THR A 250 -2.37 5.24 17.12
N GLU A 251 -1.49 4.35 16.64
CA GLU A 251 -0.11 4.68 16.32
C GLU A 251 0.18 4.60 14.82
N VAL A 252 1.06 5.50 14.38
CA VAL A 252 1.61 5.50 13.03
C VAL A 252 3.10 5.16 13.15
N PRO A 253 3.56 4.05 12.53
CA PRO A 253 4.97 3.69 12.57
C PRO A 253 5.87 4.82 12.05
N PRO A 254 7.03 5.08 12.71
CA PRO A 254 7.96 6.13 12.28
C PRO A 254 8.37 6.02 10.81
N GLU A 255 8.55 4.81 10.31
CA GLU A 255 8.95 4.52 8.92
C GLU A 255 7.90 4.95 7.87
N ARG A 256 6.71 5.38 8.31
CA ARG A 256 5.73 6.06 7.45
C ARG A 256 6.14 7.48 7.07
N GLU A 257 7.01 8.11 7.86
CA GLU A 257 7.64 9.38 7.47
C GLU A 257 8.63 9.15 6.31
N PRO A 258 8.58 9.98 5.26
CA PRO A 258 9.47 9.80 4.09
C PRO A 258 10.96 9.76 4.44
N ALA A 259 11.40 10.58 5.39
CA ALA A 259 12.79 10.62 5.83
C ALA A 259 13.21 9.34 6.57
N GLU A 260 12.36 8.84 7.47
CA GLU A 260 12.61 7.60 8.21
C GLU A 260 12.57 6.38 7.30
N PHE A 261 11.61 6.33 6.36
CA PHE A 261 11.58 5.32 5.30
C PHE A 261 12.91 5.27 4.53
N ALA A 262 13.36 6.42 4.05
CA ALA A 262 14.59 6.50 3.27
C ALA A 262 15.83 6.16 4.09
N SER A 263 15.85 6.52 5.39
CA SER A 263 16.93 6.15 6.31
C SER A 263 16.97 4.64 6.53
N ALA A 264 15.81 3.99 6.74
CA ALA A 264 15.70 2.54 6.89
C ALA A 264 16.12 1.82 5.59
N PHE A 265 15.70 2.34 4.43
CA PHE A 265 16.10 1.83 3.12
C PHE A 265 17.62 1.89 2.95
N LYS A 266 18.26 3.04 3.25
CA LYS A 266 19.72 3.22 3.14
C LYS A 266 20.48 2.26 4.03
N ARG A 267 20.04 2.07 5.29
CA ARG A 267 20.66 1.08 6.20
C ARG A 267 20.58 -0.33 5.62
N ALA A 268 19.39 -0.76 5.19
CA ALA A 268 19.20 -2.08 4.59
C ALA A 268 20.03 -2.28 3.31
N LEU A 269 20.25 -1.22 2.53
CA LEU A 269 21.08 -1.29 1.33
C LEU A 269 22.58 -1.36 1.66
N ALA A 270 23.03 -0.67 2.70
CA ALA A 270 24.42 -0.69 3.15
C ALA A 270 24.87 -2.09 3.62
N ASP A 271 23.95 -2.91 4.12
CA ASP A 271 24.24 -4.27 4.57
C ASP A 271 24.54 -5.25 3.41
N ILE A 272 24.30 -4.84 2.16
CA ILE A 272 24.50 -5.69 0.96
C ILE A 272 25.44 -5.09 -0.09
N LEU A 273 25.86 -3.83 0.07
CA LEU A 273 26.89 -3.17 -0.73
C LEU A 273 28.29 -3.45 -0.17
#